data_ff9dd58290c74d9d649b37ace4055fb8
#
_entry.id   ff9dd58290c74d9d649b37ace4055fb8
#
_cell.length_a   1.000
_cell.length_b   1.000
_cell.length_c   1.000
_cell.angle_alpha   90.00
_cell.angle_beta   90.00
_cell.angle_gamma   90.00
#
_symmetry.space_group_name_H-M   'P 1'
#
loop_
_entity.id
_entity.type
_entity.pdbx_description
1 polymer ?
#
loop_
_entity_poly.entity_id
_entity_poly.type
_entity_poly.pdbx_seq_one_letter_code
_entity_poly.pdbx_strand_id
1 'polypeptide(L)'
;MSSKALFLDRDGVVNVEIGYLHRIEEVEFVSGIFSLCRTAMRLGYRLVIVTNQAGIARGYYDEAAFNALMAWMGEQLRSQGVELDAVYYCPYHPEHGIGDYKREHEDRKPGTGMLRRAMKELDVSLTQSVLIGDRCSDIAAANSAGLRQAFLLAGTEGSECSGNYLEVNALEEIEQWLLRDSSEVESDSGEVSGKVSPESF
;
A
#
# COMPACT_ATOMS: atom_id res chain seq x y z
N MET A 1 17.04 -13.04 1.72
CA MET A 1 15.99 -12.57 2.65
C MET A 1 14.95 -11.86 1.82
N SER A 2 13.66 -12.22 1.98
CA SER A 2 12.57 -11.51 1.28
C SER A 2 12.54 -10.05 1.72
N SER A 3 12.25 -9.16 0.78
CA SER A 3 12.09 -7.73 1.06
C SER A 3 10.75 -7.44 1.73
N LYS A 4 10.59 -6.26 2.33
CA LYS A 4 9.32 -5.78 2.88
C LYS A 4 8.70 -4.74 1.92
N ALA A 5 7.36 -4.60 1.94
CA ALA A 5 6.66 -3.67 1.08
C ALA A 5 5.82 -2.66 1.89
N LEU A 6 5.76 -1.44 1.39
CA LEU A 6 4.74 -0.47 1.71
C LEU A 6 3.68 -0.54 0.61
N PHE A 7 2.54 -1.13 0.94
CA PHE A 7 1.37 -1.17 0.08
C PHE A 7 0.55 0.09 0.27
N LEU A 8 0.19 0.73 -0.83
CA LEU A 8 -0.57 1.98 -0.85
C LEU A 8 -1.86 1.77 -1.65
N ASP A 9 -3.02 2.10 -1.07
CA ASP A 9 -4.14 2.37 -1.95
C ASP A 9 -3.83 3.60 -2.80
N ARG A 10 -4.48 3.75 -3.94
CA ARG A 10 -4.28 4.89 -4.82
C ARG A 10 -5.14 6.08 -4.38
N ASP A 11 -6.45 5.91 -4.52
CA ASP A 11 -7.43 6.96 -4.28
C ASP A 11 -7.61 7.17 -2.76
N GLY A 12 -7.47 8.39 -2.28
CA GLY A 12 -7.51 8.74 -0.87
C GLY A 12 -6.17 8.57 -0.12
N VAL A 13 -5.13 7.94 -0.73
CA VAL A 13 -3.82 7.74 -0.11
C VAL A 13 -2.69 8.33 -0.95
N VAL A 14 -2.55 7.94 -2.22
CA VAL A 14 -1.55 8.51 -3.13
C VAL A 14 -2.06 9.83 -3.70
N ASN A 15 -3.31 9.86 -4.15
CA ASN A 15 -4.00 11.06 -4.61
C ASN A 15 -5.28 11.30 -3.82
N VAL A 16 -5.71 12.55 -3.80
CA VAL A 16 -7.00 12.96 -3.21
C VAL A 16 -8.14 12.20 -3.92
N GLU A 17 -9.09 11.66 -3.13
CA GLU A 17 -10.27 10.96 -3.65
C GLU A 17 -11.27 11.97 -4.24
N ILE A 18 -11.58 11.84 -5.52
CA ILE A 18 -12.57 12.69 -6.22
C ILE A 18 -13.68 11.88 -6.90
N GLY A 19 -13.68 10.56 -6.70
CA GLY A 19 -14.57 9.63 -7.36
C GLY A 19 -14.17 9.32 -8.81
N TYR A 20 -13.73 8.10 -9.05
CA TYR A 20 -13.36 7.58 -10.37
C TYR A 20 -12.32 8.41 -11.14
N LEU A 21 -11.28 8.88 -10.45
CA LEU A 21 -10.16 9.62 -11.06
C LEU A 21 -9.55 8.86 -12.25
N HIS A 22 -9.56 9.48 -13.42
CA HIS A 22 -9.00 8.91 -14.66
C HIS A 22 -8.34 9.94 -15.58
N ARG A 23 -8.34 11.22 -15.21
CA ARG A 23 -7.75 12.32 -15.98
C ARG A 23 -6.54 12.89 -15.26
N ILE A 24 -5.51 13.17 -16.00
CA ILE A 24 -4.24 13.72 -15.49
C ILE A 24 -4.45 15.09 -14.81
N GLU A 25 -5.32 15.92 -15.41
CA GLU A 25 -5.59 17.28 -14.95
C GLU A 25 -6.29 17.34 -13.60
N GLU A 26 -6.88 16.23 -13.17
CA GLU A 26 -7.64 16.10 -11.93
C GLU A 26 -6.79 15.50 -10.79
N VAL A 27 -5.53 15.14 -11.06
CA VAL A 27 -4.66 14.52 -10.04
C VAL A 27 -4.16 15.57 -9.07
N GLU A 28 -4.51 15.38 -7.81
CA GLU A 28 -3.92 16.08 -6.67
C GLU A 28 -3.28 15.04 -5.75
N PHE A 29 -1.97 15.13 -5.53
CA PHE A 29 -1.28 14.22 -4.61
C PHE A 29 -1.59 14.57 -3.16
N VAL A 30 -1.80 13.53 -2.32
CA VAL A 30 -2.02 13.72 -0.89
C VAL A 30 -0.77 14.32 -0.24
N SER A 31 -0.97 15.29 0.63
CA SER A 31 0.13 15.91 1.38
C SER A 31 0.95 14.86 2.13
N GLY A 32 2.27 14.98 2.06
CA GLY A 32 3.19 14.05 2.73
C GLY A 32 3.53 12.79 1.95
N ILE A 33 2.81 12.42 0.87
CA ILE A 33 3.02 11.15 0.16
C ILE A 33 4.45 10.97 -0.35
N PHE A 34 5.05 12.01 -0.93
CA PHE A 34 6.41 11.93 -1.44
C PHE A 34 7.46 11.75 -0.32
N SER A 35 7.26 12.42 0.83
CA SER A 35 8.15 12.29 2.00
C SER A 35 8.08 10.87 2.57
N LEU A 36 6.87 10.39 2.82
CA LEU A 36 6.61 9.04 3.30
C LEU A 36 7.26 7.98 2.40
N CYS A 37 7.03 8.08 1.08
CA CYS A 37 7.59 7.13 0.12
C CYS A 37 9.13 7.14 0.11
N ARG A 38 9.77 8.31 0.13
CA ARG A 38 11.23 8.40 0.22
C ARG A 38 11.77 7.80 1.51
N THR A 39 11.09 8.03 2.62
CA THR A 39 11.47 7.43 3.91
C THR A 39 11.31 5.93 3.89
N ALA A 40 10.20 5.40 3.38
CA ALA A 40 9.99 3.97 3.22
C ALA A 40 11.08 3.31 2.34
N MET A 41 11.43 3.93 1.21
CA MET A 41 12.54 3.45 0.34
C MET A 41 13.86 3.41 1.09
N ARG A 42 14.22 4.45 1.83
CA ARG A 42 15.45 4.47 2.66
C ARG A 42 15.47 3.36 3.72
N LEU A 43 14.31 2.99 4.22
CA LEU A 43 14.14 1.91 5.19
C LEU A 43 14.04 0.51 4.53
N GLY A 44 14.24 0.43 3.21
CA GLY A 44 14.27 -0.82 2.46
C GLY A 44 12.89 -1.39 2.12
N TYR A 45 11.82 -0.60 2.17
CA TYR A 45 10.52 -1.01 1.67
C TYR A 45 10.45 -0.89 0.15
N ARG A 46 9.87 -1.88 -0.51
CA ARG A 46 9.37 -1.76 -1.87
C ARG A 46 8.06 -0.98 -1.85
N LEU A 47 7.85 -0.11 -2.84
CA LEU A 47 6.64 0.69 -2.96
C LEU A 47 5.68 0.06 -3.96
N VAL A 48 4.50 -0.33 -3.49
CA VAL A 48 3.52 -1.06 -4.30
C VAL A 48 2.14 -0.43 -4.17
N ILE A 49 1.54 -0.03 -5.29
CA ILE A 49 0.14 0.41 -5.31
C ILE A 49 -0.77 -0.81 -5.47
N VAL A 50 -1.85 -0.87 -4.66
CA VAL A 50 -2.89 -1.91 -4.70
C VAL A 50 -4.27 -1.25 -4.66
N THR A 51 -4.99 -1.20 -5.79
CA THR A 51 -6.18 -0.35 -5.91
C THR A 51 -7.37 -1.04 -6.56
N ASN A 52 -8.57 -0.77 -6.02
CA ASN A 52 -9.84 -1.18 -6.62
C ASN A 52 -10.29 -0.14 -7.65
N GLN A 53 -10.36 -0.52 -8.92
CA GLN A 53 -10.72 0.38 -10.03
C GLN A 53 -12.11 0.06 -10.59
N ALA A 54 -13.14 0.23 -9.76
CA ALA A 54 -14.53 -0.02 -10.13
C ALA A 54 -15.04 0.87 -11.27
N GLY A 55 -14.39 1.99 -11.57
CA GLY A 55 -14.70 2.85 -12.71
C GLY A 55 -14.56 2.12 -14.05
N ILE A 56 -13.58 1.21 -14.16
CA ILE A 56 -13.41 0.35 -15.33
C ILE A 56 -14.61 -0.59 -15.46
N ALA A 57 -14.97 -1.28 -14.36
CA ALA A 57 -16.14 -2.16 -14.36
C ALA A 57 -17.43 -1.44 -14.77
N ARG A 58 -17.58 -0.18 -14.37
CA ARG A 58 -18.75 0.67 -14.70
C ARG A 58 -18.71 1.27 -16.10
N GLY A 59 -17.58 1.14 -16.82
CA GLY A 59 -17.41 1.71 -18.15
C GLY A 59 -17.21 3.23 -18.17
N TYR A 60 -16.78 3.83 -17.06
CA TYR A 60 -16.48 5.27 -17.01
C TYR A 60 -15.16 5.61 -17.71
N TYR A 61 -14.21 4.67 -17.71
CA TYR A 61 -12.94 4.68 -18.42
C TYR A 61 -12.47 3.23 -18.61
N ASP A 62 -11.55 3.02 -19.51
CA ASP A 62 -10.98 1.71 -19.80
C ASP A 62 -9.62 1.49 -19.12
N GLU A 63 -9.09 0.27 -19.25
CA GLU A 63 -7.77 -0.08 -18.71
C GLU A 63 -6.63 0.72 -19.40
N ALA A 64 -6.81 1.13 -20.66
CA ALA A 64 -5.82 1.93 -21.37
C ALA A 64 -5.70 3.34 -20.73
N ALA A 65 -6.84 3.98 -20.42
CA ALA A 65 -6.87 5.26 -19.72
C ALA A 65 -6.28 5.16 -18.32
N PHE A 66 -6.64 4.10 -17.57
CA PHE A 66 -6.04 3.84 -16.26
C PHE A 66 -4.51 3.68 -16.35
N ASN A 67 -4.01 2.86 -17.27
CA ASN A 67 -2.59 2.63 -17.45
C ASN A 67 -1.83 3.90 -17.87
N ALA A 68 -2.42 4.73 -18.72
CA ALA A 68 -1.86 6.02 -19.10
C ALA A 68 -1.74 6.97 -17.90
N LEU A 69 -2.79 7.04 -17.07
CA LEU A 69 -2.76 7.81 -15.82
C LEU A 69 -1.68 7.30 -14.87
N MET A 70 -1.59 5.98 -14.67
CA MET A 70 -0.58 5.39 -13.76
C MET A 70 0.85 5.59 -14.27
N ALA A 71 1.07 5.55 -15.59
CA ALA A 71 2.37 5.87 -16.18
C ALA A 71 2.77 7.31 -15.89
N TRP A 72 1.86 8.27 -16.08
CA TRP A 72 2.09 9.68 -15.76
C TRP A 72 2.33 9.90 -14.26
N MET A 73 1.51 9.31 -13.38
CA MET A 73 1.72 9.37 -11.92
C MET A 73 3.09 8.82 -11.53
N GLY A 74 3.52 7.72 -12.14
CA GLY A 74 4.85 7.14 -11.92
C GLY A 74 5.99 8.11 -12.32
N GLU A 75 5.82 8.87 -13.40
CA GLU A 75 6.78 9.90 -13.80
C GLU A 75 6.82 11.06 -12.80
N GLN A 76 5.64 11.50 -12.31
CA GLN A 76 5.58 12.54 -11.27
C GLN A 76 6.26 12.08 -9.97
N LEU A 77 5.96 10.86 -9.51
CA LEU A 77 6.61 10.26 -8.34
C LEU A 77 8.13 10.19 -8.52
N ARG A 78 8.60 9.72 -9.68
CA ARG A 78 10.04 9.62 -10.00
C ARG A 78 10.71 11.00 -9.99
N SER A 79 10.03 12.05 -10.49
CA SER A 79 10.54 13.42 -10.45
C SER A 79 10.75 13.94 -9.03
N GLN A 80 10.03 13.37 -8.06
CA GLN A 80 10.14 13.65 -6.63
C GLN A 80 11.07 12.67 -5.87
N GLY A 81 11.82 11.85 -6.62
CA GLY A 81 12.75 10.86 -6.05
C GLY A 81 12.06 9.61 -5.46
N VAL A 82 10.85 9.31 -5.93
CA VAL A 82 10.07 8.12 -5.52
C VAL A 82 9.96 7.16 -6.68
N GLU A 83 10.38 5.91 -6.50
CA GLU A 83 10.28 4.86 -7.50
C GLU A 83 9.29 3.79 -7.05
N LEU A 84 8.25 3.56 -7.87
CA LEU A 84 7.28 2.49 -7.64
C LEU A 84 7.84 1.17 -8.19
N ASP A 85 7.78 0.12 -7.37
CA ASP A 85 8.16 -1.23 -7.79
C ASP A 85 7.06 -1.92 -8.61
N ALA A 86 5.80 -1.71 -8.26
CA ALA A 86 4.66 -2.26 -9.00
C ALA A 86 3.35 -1.51 -8.74
N VAL A 87 2.40 -1.71 -9.67
CA VAL A 87 1.00 -1.29 -9.53
C VAL A 87 0.12 -2.49 -9.83
N TYR A 88 -0.70 -2.90 -8.86
CA TYR A 88 -1.74 -3.91 -9.02
C TYR A 88 -3.10 -3.26 -8.88
N TYR A 89 -4.02 -3.61 -9.76
CA TYR A 89 -5.38 -3.09 -9.73
C TYR A 89 -6.42 -4.17 -10.02
N CYS A 90 -7.62 -3.95 -9.49
CA CYS A 90 -8.77 -4.80 -9.77
C CYS A 90 -9.80 -4.02 -10.57
N PRO A 91 -10.02 -4.34 -11.86
CA PRO A 91 -11.01 -3.68 -12.70
C PRO A 91 -12.42 -4.24 -12.54
N TYR A 92 -12.63 -5.25 -11.69
CA TYR A 92 -13.88 -5.99 -11.57
C TYR A 92 -14.78 -5.45 -10.46
N HIS A 93 -16.11 -5.61 -10.65
CA HIS A 93 -17.09 -5.34 -9.60
C HIS A 93 -18.25 -6.36 -9.68
N PRO A 94 -18.64 -7.02 -8.57
CA PRO A 94 -19.65 -8.09 -8.60
C PRO A 94 -21.03 -7.61 -9.04
N GLU A 95 -21.44 -6.43 -8.62
CA GLU A 95 -22.78 -5.93 -8.85
C GLU A 95 -22.86 -4.94 -10.02
N HIS A 96 -21.88 -4.02 -10.12
CA HIS A 96 -21.94 -2.86 -10.99
C HIS A 96 -21.09 -2.97 -12.26
N GLY A 97 -20.51 -4.13 -12.54
CA GLY A 97 -19.72 -4.36 -13.74
C GLY A 97 -20.57 -4.49 -14.99
N ILE A 98 -19.96 -4.17 -16.15
CA ILE A 98 -20.51 -4.37 -17.49
C ILE A 98 -19.75 -5.50 -18.18
N GLY A 99 -20.48 -6.43 -18.83
CA GLY A 99 -19.87 -7.54 -19.55
C GLY A 99 -18.97 -8.38 -18.65
N ASP A 100 -17.76 -8.68 -19.10
CA ASP A 100 -16.78 -9.53 -18.41
C ASP A 100 -16.23 -8.91 -17.11
N TYR A 101 -16.40 -7.60 -16.92
CA TYR A 101 -16.02 -6.92 -15.68
C TYR A 101 -17.02 -7.12 -14.53
N LYS A 102 -18.21 -7.68 -14.81
CA LYS A 102 -19.20 -7.99 -13.78
C LYS A 102 -18.94 -9.38 -13.19
N ARG A 103 -18.07 -9.44 -12.20
CA ARG A 103 -17.76 -10.70 -11.48
C ARG A 103 -17.07 -10.45 -10.15
N GLU A 104 -17.17 -11.43 -9.27
CA GLU A 104 -16.28 -11.56 -8.12
C GLU A 104 -14.84 -11.81 -8.59
N HIS A 105 -13.88 -11.25 -7.91
CA HIS A 105 -12.47 -11.48 -8.18
C HIS A 105 -11.63 -11.37 -6.91
N GLU A 106 -10.65 -12.26 -6.75
CA GLU A 106 -9.77 -12.30 -5.58
C GLU A 106 -8.89 -11.06 -5.42
N ASP A 107 -8.60 -10.35 -6.52
CA ASP A 107 -7.84 -9.09 -6.50
C ASP A 107 -8.66 -7.93 -5.91
N ARG A 108 -10.00 -8.04 -5.89
CA ARG A 108 -10.82 -6.96 -5.34
C ARG A 108 -10.75 -6.95 -3.81
N LYS A 109 -10.16 -5.89 -3.22
CA LYS A 109 -10.19 -5.68 -1.77
C LYS A 109 -11.64 -5.66 -1.26
N PRO A 110 -12.01 -6.43 -0.22
CA PRO A 110 -11.14 -7.04 0.79
C PRO A 110 -10.45 -8.36 0.40
N GLY A 111 -10.55 -8.84 -0.85
CA GLY A 111 -9.74 -9.96 -1.33
C GLY A 111 -8.23 -9.64 -1.28
N THR A 112 -7.42 -10.69 -1.16
CA THR A 112 -5.97 -10.59 -0.96
C THR A 112 -5.14 -10.84 -2.22
N GLY A 113 -5.79 -11.00 -3.38
CA GLY A 113 -5.14 -11.42 -4.63
C GLY A 113 -3.98 -10.50 -5.03
N MET A 114 -4.18 -9.18 -5.03
CA MET A 114 -3.12 -8.21 -5.34
C MET A 114 -1.92 -8.32 -4.40
N LEU A 115 -2.16 -8.47 -3.08
CA LEU A 115 -1.09 -8.62 -2.08
C LEU A 115 -0.31 -9.91 -2.28
N ARG A 116 -1.01 -11.01 -2.57
CA ARG A 116 -0.39 -12.31 -2.85
C ARG A 116 0.39 -12.33 -4.16
N ARG A 117 -0.06 -11.58 -5.16
CA ARG A 117 0.70 -11.40 -6.41
C ARG A 117 1.99 -10.65 -6.16
N ALA A 118 1.93 -9.53 -5.43
CA ALA A 118 3.12 -8.78 -5.03
C ALA A 118 4.11 -9.65 -4.25
N MET A 119 3.63 -10.46 -3.28
CA MET A 119 4.47 -11.41 -2.55
C MET A 119 5.25 -12.35 -3.48
N LYS A 120 4.58 -12.85 -4.52
CA LYS A 120 5.15 -13.81 -5.47
C LYS A 120 6.09 -13.18 -6.48
N GLU A 121 5.69 -12.03 -7.05
CA GLU A 121 6.37 -11.40 -8.16
C GLU A 121 7.57 -10.56 -7.71
N LEU A 122 7.50 -9.98 -6.50
CA LEU A 122 8.52 -9.09 -5.94
C LEU A 122 9.34 -9.73 -4.80
N ASP A 123 9.08 -10.99 -4.44
CA ASP A 123 9.70 -11.68 -3.30
C ASP A 123 9.60 -10.85 -2.00
N VAL A 124 8.39 -10.35 -1.68
CA VAL A 124 8.15 -9.58 -0.45
C VAL A 124 7.50 -10.44 0.63
N SER A 125 7.89 -10.22 1.88
CA SER A 125 7.28 -10.84 3.07
C SER A 125 6.06 -10.04 3.51
N LEU A 126 4.87 -10.61 3.45
CA LEU A 126 3.64 -9.94 3.91
C LEU A 126 3.71 -9.64 5.42
N THR A 127 4.28 -10.55 6.22
CA THR A 127 4.40 -10.38 7.68
C THR A 127 5.40 -9.31 8.11
N GLN A 128 6.18 -8.77 7.18
CA GLN A 128 7.09 -7.63 7.39
C GLN A 128 6.60 -6.36 6.68
N SER A 129 5.50 -6.48 5.93
CA SER A 129 4.97 -5.42 5.11
C SER A 129 3.81 -4.71 5.79
N VAL A 130 3.55 -3.48 5.36
CA VAL A 130 2.46 -2.64 5.87
C VAL A 130 1.56 -2.17 4.72
N LEU A 131 0.30 -1.82 5.03
CA LEU A 131 -0.64 -1.28 4.07
C LEU A 131 -1.26 0.00 4.60
N ILE A 132 -1.38 1.00 3.73
CA ILE A 132 -2.10 2.24 3.97
C ILE A 132 -3.31 2.27 3.05
N GLY A 133 -4.49 2.42 3.62
CA GLY A 133 -5.75 2.58 2.91
C GLY A 133 -6.64 3.62 3.56
N ASP A 134 -7.67 4.03 2.85
CA ASP A 134 -8.68 4.99 3.33
C ASP A 134 -10.03 4.33 3.60
N ARG A 135 -10.12 2.99 3.38
CA ARG A 135 -11.37 2.21 3.49
C ARG A 135 -11.21 0.94 4.31
N CYS A 136 -12.31 0.51 4.91
CA CYS A 136 -12.34 -0.77 5.65
C CYS A 136 -12.00 -1.99 4.78
N SER A 137 -12.20 -1.92 3.47
CA SER A 137 -11.78 -2.98 2.54
C SER A 137 -10.26 -3.17 2.50
N ASP A 138 -9.49 -2.10 2.69
CA ASP A 138 -8.03 -2.13 2.76
C ASP A 138 -7.57 -2.80 4.03
N ILE A 139 -8.19 -2.40 5.16
CA ILE A 139 -7.90 -2.96 6.47
C ILE A 139 -8.22 -4.46 6.49
N ALA A 140 -9.38 -4.85 5.96
CA ALA A 140 -9.77 -6.26 5.87
C ALA A 140 -8.83 -7.07 4.98
N ALA A 141 -8.38 -6.53 3.84
CA ALA A 141 -7.41 -7.17 2.96
C ALA A 141 -6.06 -7.35 3.65
N ALA A 142 -5.56 -6.31 4.35
CA ALA A 142 -4.30 -6.36 5.10
C ALA A 142 -4.32 -7.43 6.21
N ASN A 143 -5.37 -7.43 7.03
CA ASN A 143 -5.54 -8.42 8.11
C ASN A 143 -5.65 -9.84 7.54
N SER A 144 -6.46 -10.05 6.50
CA SER A 144 -6.64 -11.37 5.87
C SER A 144 -5.37 -11.89 5.18
N ALA A 145 -4.50 -10.99 4.72
CA ALA A 145 -3.21 -11.35 4.14
C ALA A 145 -2.11 -11.56 5.18
N GLY A 146 -2.36 -11.20 6.45
CA GLY A 146 -1.40 -11.32 7.53
C GLY A 146 -0.28 -10.28 7.47
N LEU A 147 -0.59 -9.05 7.05
CA LEU A 147 0.38 -7.97 7.06
C LEU A 147 0.77 -7.60 8.50
N ARG A 148 1.99 -7.07 8.66
CA ARG A 148 2.50 -6.61 9.94
C ARG A 148 1.65 -5.52 10.57
N GLN A 149 1.25 -4.53 9.75
CA GLN A 149 0.43 -3.40 10.19
C GLN A 149 -0.43 -2.89 9.05
N ALA A 150 -1.66 -2.49 9.39
CA ALA A 150 -2.55 -1.73 8.53
C ALA A 150 -2.77 -0.32 9.12
N PHE A 151 -2.80 0.68 8.25
CA PHE A 151 -3.13 2.06 8.59
C PHE A 151 -4.39 2.49 7.86
N LEU A 152 -5.35 3.03 8.60
CA LEU A 152 -6.51 3.70 8.06
C LEU A 152 -6.25 5.21 8.08
N LEU A 153 -6.11 5.80 6.91
CA LEU A 153 -6.00 7.26 6.77
C LEU A 153 -7.40 7.85 6.90
N ALA A 154 -7.63 8.58 7.99
CA ALA A 154 -8.94 9.14 8.30
C ALA A 154 -9.38 10.19 7.27
N GLY A 155 -10.65 10.13 6.88
CA GLY A 155 -11.24 11.17 6.04
C GLY A 155 -12.41 10.76 5.16
N THR A 156 -12.60 9.49 4.82
CA THR A 156 -13.60 9.09 3.80
C THR A 156 -14.74 8.22 4.31
N GLU A 157 -14.55 7.41 5.34
CA GLU A 157 -15.62 6.59 5.91
C GLU A 157 -15.64 6.72 7.44
N GLY A 158 -16.68 7.34 8.00
CA GLY A 158 -16.91 7.48 9.45
C GLY A 158 -17.33 6.18 10.16
N SER A 159 -16.86 5.02 9.72
CA SER A 159 -17.21 3.71 10.27
C SER A 159 -15.97 3.03 10.88
N GLU A 160 -16.13 2.47 12.09
CA GLU A 160 -15.13 1.58 12.67
C GLU A 160 -14.91 0.35 11.78
N CYS A 161 -13.66 0.13 11.36
CA CYS A 161 -13.29 -1.06 10.62
C CYS A 161 -13.07 -2.24 11.59
N SER A 162 -13.28 -3.46 11.10
CA SER A 162 -12.95 -4.67 11.87
C SER A 162 -11.50 -5.07 11.67
N GLY A 163 -10.84 -5.57 12.72
CA GLY A 163 -9.48 -6.09 12.68
C GLY A 163 -8.46 -5.15 13.32
N ASN A 164 -7.18 -5.46 13.13
CA ASN A 164 -6.08 -4.68 13.69
C ASN A 164 -5.66 -3.58 12.72
N TYR A 165 -5.71 -2.34 13.16
CA TYR A 165 -5.21 -1.19 12.40
C TYR A 165 -4.88 -0.02 13.33
N LEU A 166 -4.12 0.92 12.82
CA LEU A 166 -3.93 2.23 13.42
C LEU A 166 -4.65 3.27 12.55
N GLU A 167 -5.50 4.05 13.17
CA GLU A 167 -6.11 5.21 12.52
C GLU A 167 -5.17 6.40 12.64
N VAL A 168 -4.96 7.10 11.53
CA VAL A 168 -4.08 8.26 11.43
C VAL A 168 -4.77 9.36 10.64
N ASN A 169 -4.45 10.61 10.95
CA ASN A 169 -5.03 11.77 10.28
C ASN A 169 -4.14 12.31 9.15
N ALA A 170 -2.88 11.92 9.13
CA ALA A 170 -1.90 12.40 8.16
C ALA A 170 -0.82 11.33 7.87
N LEU A 171 -0.26 11.37 6.67
CA LEU A 171 0.79 10.44 6.25
C LEU A 171 2.09 10.62 7.05
N GLU A 172 2.32 11.80 7.62
CA GLU A 172 3.44 12.11 8.49
C GLU A 172 3.46 11.25 9.76
N GLU A 173 2.30 10.87 10.29
CA GLU A 173 2.20 9.97 11.46
C GLU A 173 2.71 8.57 11.13
N ILE A 174 2.42 8.10 9.91
CA ILE A 174 2.91 6.81 9.41
C ILE A 174 4.42 6.88 9.17
N GLU A 175 4.91 7.97 8.59
CA GLU A 175 6.36 8.18 8.40
C GLU A 175 7.10 8.10 9.74
N GLN A 176 6.58 8.74 10.79
CA GLN A 176 7.16 8.66 12.14
C GLN A 176 7.07 7.25 12.73
N TRP A 177 6.00 6.54 12.47
CA TRP A 177 5.87 5.14 12.89
C TRP A 177 6.92 4.26 12.22
N LEU A 178 7.13 4.37 10.90
CA LEU A 178 8.14 3.61 10.15
C LEU A 178 9.56 3.85 10.68
N LEU A 179 9.88 5.10 11.04
CA LEU A 179 11.19 5.47 11.60
C LEU A 179 11.43 4.84 12.97
N ARG A 180 10.42 4.85 13.85
CA ARG A 180 10.52 4.22 15.19
C ARG A 180 10.63 2.70 15.10
N ASP A 181 9.77 2.08 14.29
CA ASP A 181 9.73 0.64 14.10
C ASP A 181 11.08 0.09 13.58
N SER A 182 11.74 0.81 12.68
CA SER A 182 13.06 0.41 12.19
C SER A 182 14.16 0.52 13.24
N SER A 183 14.10 1.49 14.16
CA SER A 183 15.10 1.66 15.23
C SER A 183 14.97 0.59 16.32
N GLU A 184 13.76 0.09 16.58
CA GLU A 184 13.53 -1.00 17.56
C GLU A 184 14.08 -2.33 17.04
N VAL A 185 13.95 -2.61 15.74
CA VAL A 185 14.47 -3.84 15.12
C VAL A 185 16.00 -3.86 15.12
N GLU A 186 16.68 -2.71 14.98
CA GLU A 186 18.15 -2.64 15.04
C GLU A 186 18.68 -2.81 16.46
N SER A 187 17.96 -2.34 17.48
CA SER A 187 18.36 -2.48 18.89
C SER A 187 18.25 -3.94 19.39
N ASP A 188 17.23 -4.68 18.95
CA ASP A 188 17.02 -6.09 19.35
C ASP A 188 18.01 -7.06 18.66
N SER A 189 18.56 -6.67 17.51
CA SER A 189 19.58 -7.45 16.78
C SER A 189 20.99 -7.24 17.34
N GLY A 190 21.22 -6.26 18.20
CA GLY A 190 22.54 -5.88 18.76
C GLY A 190 22.94 -6.59 20.05
N GLU A 191 22.04 -7.28 20.75
CA GLU A 191 22.32 -7.88 22.07
C GLU A 191 22.83 -9.34 22.05
N VAL A 192 23.07 -9.94 20.90
CA VAL A 192 23.63 -11.30 20.79
C VAL A 192 25.09 -11.27 20.34
N SER A 193 25.93 -10.59 21.12
CA SER A 193 27.38 -10.79 20.98
C SER A 193 28.10 -10.44 22.28
N GLY A 194 28.48 -11.45 23.03
CA GLY A 194 29.54 -11.28 24.03
C GLY A 194 29.30 -11.85 25.41
N LYS A 195 29.46 -13.17 25.57
CA LYS A 195 30.18 -13.73 26.72
C LYS A 195 30.76 -15.10 26.34
N VAL A 196 31.93 -15.09 25.77
CA VAL A 196 32.84 -16.24 25.90
C VAL A 196 33.77 -15.90 27.03
N SER A 197 33.55 -16.52 28.17
CA SER A 197 34.49 -16.51 29.28
C SER A 197 35.70 -17.37 28.87
N PRO A 198 36.93 -16.93 29.12
CA PRO A 198 38.09 -17.81 29.04
C PRO A 198 38.17 -18.63 30.31
N GLU A 199 37.90 -19.92 30.25
CA GLU A 199 38.37 -20.84 31.27
C GLU A 199 39.73 -21.36 30.89
N SER A 200 40.60 -21.12 31.83
CA SER A 200 41.99 -21.62 31.96
C SER A 200 42.06 -23.14 31.97
N PHE A 201 42.97 -23.73 31.20
CA PHE A 201 44.06 -24.66 31.56
C PHE A 201 44.69 -25.17 30.31
#